data_81cb5a8fb88f66dadfe6e3c5527a496f
#
_entry.id   81cb5a8fb88f66dadfe6e3c5527a496f
#
_cell.length_a   1.000
_cell.length_b   1.000
_cell.length_c   1.000
_cell.angle_alpha   90.00
_cell.angle_beta   90.00
_cell.angle_gamma   90.00
#
_symmetry.space_group_name_H-M   'P 1'
#
loop_
_entity.id
_entity.type
_entity.pdbx_description
1 polymer ?
#
loop_
_entity_poly.entity_id
_entity_poly.type
_entity_poly.pdbx_seq_one_letter_code
_entity_poly.pdbx_strand_id
1 'polypeptide(L)'
;MLTRGGIEFLAVLLGISGSLWLDDRAQYASDRKYEIEAYQRLSNALRLDIEGLEEDAKENVRMIDVLDLMINNIEAIPNDSMVLYIDITQSYSDMETHISDYETLKNTGRLYNITDIDMLQRIIDMYDKKYGEIDDWKAEDKRAIWLQDEFFISNYAMQPSSKWTTLKNISNDRSRLNSDKTYRNHLVFLYKVKTQMNVEWKMLKNEMIKLNSDIVQKLKELN
;
A
#
# COMPACT_ATOMS: atom_id res chain seq x y z
N MET A 1 42.25 32.36 -48.92
CA MET A 1 41.49 33.52 -48.45
C MET A 1 40.03 33.10 -48.27
N LEU A 2 39.55 33.05 -47.06
CA LEU A 2 38.11 32.91 -46.83
C LEU A 2 37.44 34.18 -47.35
N THR A 3 36.49 34.05 -48.26
CA THR A 3 35.69 35.18 -48.73
C THR A 3 34.84 35.70 -47.60
N ARG A 4 34.50 37.01 -47.59
CA ARG A 4 33.67 37.69 -46.56
C ARG A 4 32.41 36.90 -46.21
N GLY A 5 31.74 36.30 -47.20
CA GLY A 5 30.58 35.42 -46.98
C GLY A 5 30.88 34.12 -46.21
N GLY A 6 32.12 33.60 -46.33
CA GLY A 6 32.54 32.40 -45.56
C GLY A 6 32.71 32.71 -44.05
N ILE A 7 33.18 33.92 -43.73
CA ILE A 7 33.33 34.37 -42.33
C ILE A 7 31.96 34.60 -41.71
N GLU A 8 31.03 35.25 -42.43
CA GLU A 8 29.66 35.47 -42.00
C GLU A 8 28.91 34.18 -41.80
N PHE A 9 29.06 33.21 -42.70
CA PHE A 9 28.47 31.87 -42.55
C PHE A 9 29.01 31.14 -41.30
N LEU A 10 30.31 31.17 -41.09
CA LEU A 10 30.93 30.57 -39.90
C LEU A 10 30.47 31.23 -38.61
N ALA A 11 30.33 32.55 -38.55
CA ALA A 11 29.81 33.25 -37.39
C ALA A 11 28.39 32.89 -37.05
N VAL A 12 27.50 32.76 -38.05
CA VAL A 12 26.12 32.29 -37.87
C VAL A 12 26.08 30.85 -37.42
N LEU A 13 26.89 29.97 -38.05
CA LEU A 13 26.95 28.55 -37.67
C LEU A 13 27.42 28.37 -36.24
N LEU A 14 28.46 29.07 -35.80
CA LEU A 14 28.95 29.06 -34.42
C LEU A 14 27.94 29.62 -33.45
N GLY A 15 27.19 30.67 -33.82
CA GLY A 15 26.11 31.22 -33.02
C GLY A 15 24.99 30.24 -32.76
N ILE A 16 24.51 29.59 -33.83
CA ILE A 16 23.44 28.56 -33.73
C ILE A 16 23.93 27.34 -32.96
N SER A 17 25.11 26.83 -33.27
CA SER A 17 25.67 25.65 -32.55
C SER A 17 25.93 25.94 -31.11
N GLY A 18 26.38 27.17 -30.77
CA GLY A 18 26.61 27.60 -29.40
C GLY A 18 25.30 27.72 -28.60
N SER A 19 24.23 28.26 -29.20
CA SER A 19 22.93 28.35 -28.54
C SER A 19 22.31 26.99 -28.32
N LEU A 20 22.35 26.11 -29.31
CA LEU A 20 21.84 24.72 -29.18
C LEU A 20 22.60 23.97 -28.07
N TRP A 21 23.92 24.11 -28.00
CA TRP A 21 24.71 23.48 -26.93
C TRP A 21 24.36 24.00 -25.53
N LEU A 22 24.10 25.31 -25.39
CA LEU A 22 23.66 25.91 -24.13
C LEU A 22 22.26 25.43 -23.74
N ASP A 23 21.33 25.35 -24.71
CA ASP A 23 19.98 24.86 -24.49
C ASP A 23 19.98 23.38 -24.07
N ASP A 24 20.75 22.53 -24.77
CA ASP A 24 20.91 21.11 -24.41
C ASP A 24 21.47 20.95 -22.98
N ARG A 25 22.45 21.78 -22.60
CA ARG A 25 23.03 21.74 -21.27
C ARG A 25 22.06 22.20 -20.18
N ALA A 26 21.27 23.23 -20.46
CA ALA A 26 20.22 23.70 -19.56
C ALA A 26 19.11 22.66 -19.39
N GLN A 27 18.71 22.02 -20.50
CA GLN A 27 17.72 20.95 -20.48
C GLN A 27 18.22 19.75 -19.67
N TYR A 28 19.44 19.28 -19.91
CA TYR A 28 20.05 18.18 -19.15
C TYR A 28 20.09 18.48 -17.63
N ALA A 29 20.47 19.70 -17.24
CA ALA A 29 20.48 20.10 -15.85
C ALA A 29 19.07 20.12 -15.24
N SER A 30 18.06 20.52 -16.02
CA SER A 30 16.66 20.51 -15.62
C SER A 30 16.13 19.08 -15.46
N ASP A 31 16.40 18.20 -16.41
CA ASP A 31 15.96 16.80 -16.39
C ASP A 31 16.60 16.06 -15.20
N ARG A 32 17.87 16.30 -14.95
CA ARG A 32 18.57 15.76 -13.78
C ARG A 32 17.93 16.20 -12.47
N LYS A 33 17.56 17.48 -12.36
CA LYS A 33 16.85 18.01 -11.19
C LYS A 33 15.50 17.30 -11.00
N TYR A 34 14.74 17.10 -12.08
CA TYR A 34 13.45 16.38 -12.04
C TYR A 34 13.62 14.91 -11.66
N GLU A 35 14.67 14.25 -12.14
CA GLU A 35 15.01 12.88 -11.76
C GLU A 35 15.26 12.78 -10.25
N ILE A 36 16.08 13.67 -9.70
CA ILE A 36 16.36 13.72 -8.25
C ILE A 36 15.06 13.97 -7.45
N GLU A 37 14.25 14.94 -7.87
CA GLU A 37 12.98 15.25 -7.22
C GLU A 37 12.02 14.04 -7.26
N ALA A 38 11.94 13.33 -8.39
CA ALA A 38 11.12 12.13 -8.53
C ALA A 38 11.55 11.03 -7.53
N TYR A 39 12.84 10.73 -7.46
CA TYR A 39 13.35 9.75 -6.50
C TYR A 39 13.12 10.16 -5.04
N GLN A 40 13.26 11.44 -4.70
CA GLN A 40 13.01 11.93 -3.34
C GLN A 40 11.55 11.73 -2.92
N ARG A 41 10.60 12.08 -3.79
CA ARG A 41 9.16 11.91 -3.55
C ARG A 41 8.79 10.45 -3.40
N LEU A 42 9.22 9.60 -4.33
CA LEU A 42 8.95 8.18 -4.31
C LEU A 42 9.56 7.47 -3.10
N SER A 43 10.79 7.83 -2.73
CA SER A 43 11.43 7.31 -1.51
C SER A 43 10.65 7.68 -0.25
N ASN A 44 10.18 8.92 -0.15
CA ASN A 44 9.38 9.35 1.00
C ASN A 44 8.03 8.64 1.07
N ALA A 45 7.33 8.51 -0.06
CA ALA A 45 6.06 7.77 -0.15
C ALA A 45 6.24 6.30 0.28
N LEU A 46 7.24 5.60 -0.29
CA LEU A 46 7.55 4.22 0.08
C LEU A 46 7.89 4.06 1.58
N ARG A 47 8.60 5.02 2.17
CA ARG A 47 8.92 4.98 3.61
C ARG A 47 7.65 5.05 4.45
N LEU A 48 6.73 5.94 4.13
CA LEU A 48 5.45 6.07 4.83
C LEU A 48 4.60 4.79 4.67
N ASP A 49 4.56 4.23 3.47
CA ASP A 49 3.84 2.99 3.19
C ASP A 49 4.44 1.78 3.94
N ILE A 50 5.77 1.71 4.06
CA ILE A 50 6.45 0.66 4.84
C ILE A 50 6.09 0.78 6.33
N GLU A 51 6.08 1.99 6.88
CA GLU A 51 5.72 2.26 8.28
C GLU A 51 4.25 1.89 8.53
N GLY A 52 3.32 2.33 7.68
CA GLY A 52 1.89 2.00 7.78
C GLY A 52 1.63 0.50 7.67
N LEU A 53 2.25 -0.17 6.70
CA LEU A 53 2.12 -1.62 6.50
C LEU A 53 2.65 -2.42 7.72
N GLU A 54 3.67 -1.91 8.41
CA GLU A 54 4.17 -2.55 9.63
C GLU A 54 3.16 -2.47 10.78
N GLU A 55 2.47 -1.34 10.93
CA GLU A 55 1.45 -1.16 11.95
C GLU A 55 0.22 -2.02 11.66
N ASP A 56 -0.26 -2.01 10.43
CA ASP A 56 -1.38 -2.84 9.99
C ASP A 56 -1.09 -4.34 10.12
N ALA A 57 0.12 -4.77 9.80
CA ALA A 57 0.53 -6.15 9.96
C ALA A 57 0.51 -6.60 11.44
N LYS A 58 0.88 -5.73 12.39
CA LYS A 58 0.79 -6.03 13.83
C LYS A 58 -0.67 -6.21 14.28
N GLU A 59 -1.56 -5.31 13.86
CA GLU A 59 -2.99 -5.43 14.17
C GLU A 59 -3.60 -6.68 13.52
N ASN A 60 -3.20 -7.00 12.29
CA ASN A 60 -3.67 -8.19 11.60
C ASN A 60 -3.24 -9.49 12.32
N VAL A 61 -2.02 -9.55 12.86
CA VAL A 61 -1.56 -10.68 13.68
C VAL A 61 -2.42 -10.81 14.92
N ARG A 62 -2.73 -9.70 15.61
CA ARG A 62 -3.62 -9.70 16.77
C ARG A 62 -5.02 -10.22 16.42
N MET A 63 -5.55 -9.85 15.25
CA MET A 63 -6.84 -10.39 14.79
C MET A 63 -6.78 -11.89 14.52
N ILE A 64 -5.68 -12.39 13.94
CA ILE A 64 -5.46 -13.81 13.71
C ILE A 64 -5.46 -14.58 15.04
N ASP A 65 -4.79 -14.08 16.06
CA ASP A 65 -4.76 -14.69 17.41
C ASP A 65 -6.16 -14.75 18.04
N VAL A 66 -6.94 -13.68 17.92
CA VAL A 66 -8.33 -13.63 18.39
C VAL A 66 -9.21 -14.61 17.62
N LEU A 67 -9.08 -14.67 16.30
CA LEU A 67 -9.82 -15.61 15.45
C LEU A 67 -9.49 -17.06 15.80
N ASP A 68 -8.22 -17.38 16.01
CA ASP A 68 -7.79 -18.73 16.45
C ASP A 68 -8.44 -19.12 17.78
N LEU A 69 -8.43 -18.20 18.76
CA LEU A 69 -9.08 -18.42 20.04
C LEU A 69 -10.58 -18.61 19.90
N MET A 70 -11.26 -17.82 19.08
CA MET A 70 -12.71 -17.95 18.84
C MET A 70 -13.08 -19.23 18.08
N ILE A 71 -12.24 -19.69 17.17
CA ILE A 71 -12.46 -20.93 16.44
C ILE A 71 -12.28 -22.17 17.32
N ASN A 72 -11.25 -22.16 18.17
CA ASN A 72 -10.79 -23.35 18.88
C ASN A 72 -11.19 -23.38 20.36
N ASN A 73 -11.54 -22.24 20.96
CA ASN A 73 -11.68 -22.15 22.43
C ASN A 73 -12.71 -21.12 22.91
N ILE A 74 -13.78 -20.91 22.15
CA ILE A 74 -14.78 -19.86 22.40
C ILE A 74 -15.41 -19.95 23.80
N GLU A 75 -15.56 -21.17 24.33
CA GLU A 75 -16.13 -21.40 25.70
C GLU A 75 -15.20 -20.89 26.81
N ALA A 76 -13.90 -20.83 26.58
CA ALA A 76 -12.93 -20.33 27.55
C ALA A 76 -12.86 -18.78 27.60
N ILE A 77 -13.48 -18.09 26.65
CA ILE A 77 -13.45 -16.63 26.57
C ILE A 77 -14.39 -16.03 27.64
N PRO A 78 -13.96 -15.14 28.53
CA PRO A 78 -14.85 -14.43 29.45
C PRO A 78 -15.91 -13.61 28.69
N ASN A 79 -17.11 -13.43 29.27
CA ASN A 79 -18.18 -12.68 28.62
C ASN A 79 -17.78 -11.24 28.28
N ASP A 80 -17.04 -10.58 29.17
CA ASP A 80 -16.57 -9.21 28.96
C ASP A 80 -15.57 -9.11 27.80
N SER A 81 -14.76 -10.15 27.61
CA SER A 81 -13.81 -10.24 26.50
C SER A 81 -14.47 -10.64 25.21
N MET A 82 -15.57 -11.40 25.26
CA MET A 82 -16.28 -11.87 24.06
C MET A 82 -16.82 -10.72 23.21
N VAL A 83 -17.38 -9.68 23.84
CA VAL A 83 -17.82 -8.47 23.15
C VAL A 83 -16.66 -7.81 22.40
N LEU A 84 -15.52 -7.64 23.09
CA LEU A 84 -14.32 -7.06 22.49
C LEU A 84 -13.79 -7.90 21.33
N TYR A 85 -13.81 -9.23 21.44
CA TYR A 85 -13.31 -10.12 20.40
C TYR A 85 -14.22 -10.14 19.18
N ILE A 86 -15.53 -10.05 19.35
CA ILE A 86 -16.48 -9.84 18.23
C ILE A 86 -16.16 -8.51 17.54
N ASP A 87 -16.01 -7.40 18.28
CA ASP A 87 -15.67 -6.10 17.73
C ASP A 87 -14.32 -6.13 16.97
N ILE A 88 -13.32 -6.86 17.47
CA ILE A 88 -12.03 -7.05 16.79
C ILE A 88 -12.21 -7.82 15.49
N THR A 89 -12.98 -8.90 15.48
CA THR A 89 -13.20 -9.71 14.27
C THR A 89 -14.07 -9.01 13.21
N GLN A 90 -14.77 -7.95 13.58
CA GLN A 90 -15.53 -7.08 12.67
C GLN A 90 -14.69 -5.88 12.17
N SER A 91 -13.41 -5.78 12.54
CA SER A 91 -12.53 -4.73 12.08
C SER A 91 -11.76 -5.17 10.83
N TYR A 92 -11.72 -4.30 9.82
CA TYR A 92 -10.91 -4.52 8.62
C TYR A 92 -9.65 -3.64 8.66
N SER A 93 -8.64 -4.09 7.95
CA SER A 93 -7.42 -3.32 7.77
C SER A 93 -7.60 -2.36 6.61
N ASP A 94 -7.30 -1.09 6.84
CA ASP A 94 -7.43 -0.04 5.83
C ASP A 94 -6.07 0.64 5.62
N MET A 95 -5.11 -0.14 5.16
CA MET A 95 -3.79 0.38 4.81
C MET A 95 -3.93 1.55 3.83
N GLU A 96 -3.53 2.73 4.25
CA GLU A 96 -3.40 3.88 3.37
C GLU A 96 -2.13 3.74 2.52
N THR A 97 -2.27 4.00 1.22
CA THR A 97 -1.15 3.98 0.27
C THR A 97 -0.88 5.39 -0.25
N HIS A 98 0.40 5.79 -0.28
CA HIS A 98 0.82 7.12 -0.73
C HIS A 98 1.12 7.12 -2.24
N ILE A 99 0.10 6.80 -3.06
CA ILE A 99 0.24 6.72 -4.52
C ILE A 99 0.19 8.07 -5.24
N SER A 100 -0.26 9.12 -4.56
CA SER A 100 -0.49 10.44 -5.16
C SER A 100 0.76 11.07 -5.78
N ASP A 101 1.92 10.88 -5.17
CA ASP A 101 3.20 11.36 -5.72
C ASP A 101 3.57 10.61 -7.01
N TYR A 102 3.42 9.29 -7.04
CA TYR A 102 3.63 8.49 -8.24
C TYR A 102 2.67 8.91 -9.36
N GLU A 103 1.37 9.02 -9.08
CA GLU A 103 0.38 9.44 -10.06
C GLU A 103 0.68 10.84 -10.60
N THR A 104 1.08 11.77 -9.75
CA THR A 104 1.46 13.13 -10.16
C THR A 104 2.66 13.10 -11.10
N LEU A 105 3.72 12.35 -10.75
CA LEU A 105 4.90 12.20 -11.59
C LEU A 105 4.57 11.55 -12.93
N LYS A 106 3.73 10.51 -12.94
CA LYS A 106 3.29 9.79 -14.14
C LYS A 106 2.47 10.70 -15.05
N ASN A 107 1.46 11.39 -14.51
CA ASN A 107 0.54 12.24 -15.27
C ASN A 107 1.21 13.50 -15.84
N THR A 108 2.26 14.00 -15.18
CA THR A 108 3.05 15.15 -15.67
C THR A 108 4.20 14.75 -16.60
N GLY A 109 4.40 13.45 -16.83
CA GLY A 109 5.52 12.94 -17.62
C GLY A 109 6.87 12.97 -16.89
N ARG A 110 6.96 13.52 -15.69
CA ARG A 110 8.20 13.66 -14.94
C ARG A 110 8.77 12.34 -14.44
N LEU A 111 7.94 11.30 -14.33
CA LEU A 111 8.39 9.94 -14.02
C LEU A 111 9.40 9.43 -15.05
N TYR A 112 9.23 9.82 -16.32
CA TYR A 112 10.08 9.39 -17.43
C TYR A 112 11.40 10.17 -17.54
N ASN A 113 11.66 11.13 -16.65
CA ASN A 113 12.99 11.72 -16.49
C ASN A 113 13.95 10.79 -15.72
N ILE A 114 13.44 9.72 -15.11
CA ILE A 114 14.27 8.66 -14.53
C ILE A 114 15.03 7.96 -15.65
N THR A 115 16.35 8.15 -15.66
CA THR A 115 17.23 7.64 -16.73
C THR A 115 17.59 6.16 -16.57
N ASP A 116 17.49 5.64 -15.36
CA ASP A 116 17.68 4.22 -15.03
C ASP A 116 16.40 3.44 -15.36
N ILE A 117 16.41 2.78 -16.53
CA ILE A 117 15.24 2.09 -17.07
C ILE A 117 14.81 0.92 -16.18
N ASP A 118 15.76 0.18 -15.61
CA ASP A 118 15.45 -0.95 -14.72
C ASP A 118 14.80 -0.45 -13.42
N MET A 119 15.30 0.65 -12.88
CA MET A 119 14.71 1.30 -11.71
C MET A 119 13.30 1.83 -12.02
N LEU A 120 13.13 2.51 -13.15
CA LEU A 120 11.84 3.00 -13.62
C LEU A 120 10.81 1.86 -13.74
N GLN A 121 11.20 0.74 -14.35
CA GLN A 121 10.30 -0.41 -14.49
C GLN A 121 9.90 -0.99 -13.14
N ARG A 122 10.82 -1.10 -12.19
CA ARG A 122 10.53 -1.58 -10.83
C ARG A 122 9.61 -0.64 -10.06
N ILE A 123 9.74 0.67 -10.25
CA ILE A 123 8.83 1.66 -9.69
C ILE A 123 7.43 1.48 -10.27
N ILE A 124 7.31 1.37 -11.59
CA ILE A 124 6.02 1.15 -12.27
C ILE A 124 5.37 -0.15 -11.79
N ASP A 125 6.13 -1.24 -11.73
CA ASP A 125 5.62 -2.54 -11.26
C ASP A 125 5.15 -2.49 -9.81
N MET A 126 5.83 -1.75 -8.94
CA MET A 126 5.41 -1.54 -7.56
C MET A 126 4.05 -0.84 -7.50
N TYR A 127 3.91 0.32 -8.13
CA TYR A 127 2.71 1.15 -8.01
C TYR A 127 1.54 0.66 -8.88
N ASP A 128 1.78 0.20 -10.12
CA ASP A 128 0.71 -0.19 -11.04
C ASP A 128 0.23 -1.64 -10.82
N LYS A 129 1.05 -2.53 -10.21
CA LYS A 129 0.68 -3.93 -10.00
C LYS A 129 0.60 -4.31 -8.53
N LYS A 130 1.69 -4.11 -7.77
CA LYS A 130 1.78 -4.58 -6.39
C LYS A 130 0.80 -3.90 -5.45
N TYR A 131 0.57 -2.60 -5.62
CA TYR A 131 -0.47 -1.90 -4.88
C TYR A 131 -1.89 -2.38 -5.25
N GLY A 132 -2.14 -2.76 -6.50
CA GLY A 132 -3.40 -3.38 -6.91
C GLY A 132 -3.66 -4.72 -6.22
N GLU A 133 -2.63 -5.54 -6.03
CA GLU A 133 -2.73 -6.80 -5.27
C GLU A 133 -3.15 -6.57 -3.81
N ILE A 134 -2.72 -5.46 -3.18
CA ILE A 134 -3.18 -5.06 -1.83
C ILE A 134 -4.68 -4.76 -1.83
N ASP A 135 -5.14 -3.99 -2.80
CA ASP A 135 -6.55 -3.58 -2.87
C ASP A 135 -7.46 -4.79 -3.08
N ASP A 136 -7.04 -5.80 -3.83
CA ASP A 136 -7.75 -7.07 -3.96
C ASP A 136 -7.89 -7.78 -2.61
N TRP A 137 -6.83 -7.85 -1.81
CA TRP A 137 -6.89 -8.43 -0.47
C TRP A 137 -7.74 -7.61 0.51
N LYS A 138 -7.68 -6.29 0.45
CA LYS A 138 -8.55 -5.40 1.24
C LYS A 138 -10.03 -5.63 0.88
N ALA A 139 -10.34 -5.81 -0.40
CA ALA A 139 -11.70 -6.10 -0.84
C ALA A 139 -12.19 -7.47 -0.32
N GLU A 140 -11.34 -8.49 -0.34
CA GLU A 140 -11.67 -9.81 0.18
C GLU A 140 -11.84 -9.79 1.72
N ASP A 141 -11.03 -9.03 2.44
CA ASP A 141 -11.17 -8.82 3.87
C ASP A 141 -12.50 -8.14 4.23
N LYS A 142 -12.83 -7.05 3.56
CA LYS A 142 -14.12 -6.36 3.72
C LYS A 142 -15.30 -7.30 3.41
N ARG A 143 -15.18 -8.14 2.38
CA ARG A 143 -16.20 -9.14 2.03
C ARG A 143 -16.38 -10.18 3.13
N ALA A 144 -15.28 -10.69 3.69
CA ALA A 144 -15.32 -11.68 4.76
C ALA A 144 -15.98 -11.14 6.03
N ILE A 145 -15.67 -9.90 6.41
CA ILE A 145 -16.27 -9.20 7.55
C ILE A 145 -17.75 -8.93 7.29
N TRP A 146 -18.11 -8.46 6.09
CA TRP A 146 -19.51 -8.18 5.74
C TRP A 146 -20.39 -9.41 5.83
N LEU A 147 -19.90 -10.59 5.42
CA LEU A 147 -20.60 -11.86 5.59
C LEU A 147 -20.85 -12.19 7.08
N GLN A 148 -19.92 -11.87 7.94
CA GLN A 148 -20.08 -12.05 9.40
C GLN A 148 -21.09 -11.06 9.97
N ASP A 149 -21.08 -9.80 9.53
CA ASP A 149 -22.03 -8.79 9.96
C ASP A 149 -23.47 -9.15 9.52
N GLU A 150 -23.64 -9.58 8.28
CA GLU A 150 -24.94 -10.04 7.76
C GLU A 150 -25.48 -11.24 8.55
N PHE A 151 -24.59 -12.15 8.93
CA PHE A 151 -24.95 -13.29 9.78
C PHE A 151 -25.45 -12.82 11.15
N PHE A 152 -24.74 -11.88 11.81
CA PHE A 152 -25.17 -11.35 13.10
C PHE A 152 -26.50 -10.59 13.02
N ILE A 153 -26.63 -9.69 12.06
CA ILE A 153 -27.85 -8.89 11.87
C ILE A 153 -29.07 -9.79 11.61
N SER A 154 -28.88 -10.88 10.87
CA SER A 154 -29.97 -11.78 10.50
C SER A 154 -30.37 -12.77 11.61
N ASN A 155 -29.48 -13.10 12.54
CA ASN A 155 -29.67 -14.23 13.45
C ASN A 155 -29.68 -13.85 14.94
N TYR A 156 -29.22 -12.63 15.30
CA TYR A 156 -29.03 -12.22 16.70
C TYR A 156 -29.61 -10.85 17.00
N ALA A 157 -30.02 -10.63 18.25
CA ALA A 157 -30.40 -9.31 18.72
C ALA A 157 -29.14 -8.46 18.92
N MET A 158 -29.06 -7.36 18.18
CA MET A 158 -27.92 -6.42 18.22
C MET A 158 -28.23 -5.20 19.11
N GLN A 159 -27.20 -4.59 19.62
CA GLN A 159 -27.24 -3.30 20.31
C GLN A 159 -26.03 -2.45 19.94
N PRO A 160 -26.09 -1.10 20.07
CA PRO A 160 -24.93 -0.25 19.86
C PRO A 160 -23.79 -0.61 20.81
N SER A 161 -22.54 -0.63 20.31
CA SER A 161 -21.32 -0.73 21.08
C SER A 161 -20.50 0.57 20.99
N SER A 162 -19.38 0.64 21.71
CA SER A 162 -18.50 1.81 21.65
C SER A 162 -17.87 2.04 20.28
N LYS A 163 -17.76 0.99 19.48
CA LYS A 163 -17.16 1.05 18.12
C LYS A 163 -18.20 0.94 17.01
N TRP A 164 -19.17 0.04 17.14
CA TRP A 164 -20.15 -0.23 16.08
C TRP A 164 -21.44 -0.81 16.66
N THR A 165 -21.62 -2.10 16.57
CA THR A 165 -22.73 -2.87 17.13
C THR A 165 -22.18 -4.15 17.77
N THR A 166 -22.91 -4.69 18.77
CA THR A 166 -22.56 -5.95 19.41
C THR A 166 -23.82 -6.76 19.76
N LEU A 167 -23.64 -8.02 20.17
CA LEU A 167 -24.73 -8.87 20.61
C LEU A 167 -25.33 -8.35 21.92
N LYS A 168 -26.66 -8.28 21.97
CA LYS A 168 -27.41 -7.79 23.14
C LYS A 168 -27.32 -8.74 24.34
N ASN A 169 -27.30 -10.06 24.10
CA ASN A 169 -27.36 -11.11 25.11
C ASN A 169 -26.19 -12.08 25.00
N ILE A 170 -24.97 -11.55 25.02
CA ILE A 170 -23.76 -12.36 24.77
C ILE A 170 -23.66 -13.61 25.63
N SER A 171 -24.08 -13.54 26.91
CA SER A 171 -24.05 -14.69 27.84
C SER A 171 -24.95 -15.84 27.43
N ASN A 172 -26.11 -15.54 26.81
CA ASN A 172 -27.06 -16.55 26.34
C ASN A 172 -26.72 -17.01 24.91
N ASP A 173 -26.10 -16.16 24.11
CA ASP A 173 -25.82 -16.40 22.71
C ASP A 173 -24.52 -17.20 22.51
N ARG A 174 -23.61 -17.24 23.51
CA ARG A 174 -22.31 -17.93 23.39
C ARG A 174 -22.44 -19.39 22.99
N SER A 175 -23.24 -20.17 23.73
CA SER A 175 -23.39 -21.62 23.45
C SER A 175 -24.00 -21.84 22.07
N ARG A 176 -24.91 -20.94 21.64
CA ARG A 176 -25.49 -20.96 20.31
C ARG A 176 -24.43 -20.64 19.25
N LEU A 177 -23.61 -19.62 19.44
CA LEU A 177 -22.50 -19.28 18.55
C LEU A 177 -21.49 -20.42 18.43
N ASN A 178 -21.13 -21.04 19.55
CA ASN A 178 -20.20 -22.18 19.56
C ASN A 178 -20.70 -23.38 18.74
N SER A 179 -22.00 -23.62 18.78
CA SER A 179 -22.63 -24.71 18.03
C SER A 179 -23.01 -24.34 16.58
N ASP A 180 -22.97 -23.06 16.23
CA ASP A 180 -23.40 -22.59 14.91
C ASP A 180 -22.32 -22.84 13.86
N LYS A 181 -22.60 -23.78 12.95
CA LYS A 181 -21.69 -24.14 11.86
C LYS A 181 -21.41 -22.98 10.91
N THR A 182 -22.43 -22.13 10.66
CA THR A 182 -22.30 -20.99 9.74
C THR A 182 -21.36 -19.95 10.32
N TYR A 183 -21.55 -19.60 11.61
CA TYR A 183 -20.64 -18.71 12.31
C TYR A 183 -19.20 -19.22 12.32
N ARG A 184 -19.01 -20.48 12.67
CA ARG A 184 -17.68 -21.11 12.64
C ARG A 184 -17.04 -21.04 11.26
N ASN A 185 -17.80 -21.28 10.20
CA ASN A 185 -17.29 -21.20 8.82
C ASN A 185 -16.88 -19.76 8.47
N HIS A 186 -17.61 -18.73 8.93
CA HIS A 186 -17.23 -17.33 8.73
C HIS A 186 -15.92 -17.00 9.44
N LEU A 187 -15.75 -17.43 10.70
CA LEU A 187 -14.49 -17.25 11.42
C LEU A 187 -13.31 -17.93 10.71
N VAL A 188 -13.49 -19.17 10.26
CA VAL A 188 -12.45 -19.92 9.52
C VAL A 188 -12.11 -19.23 8.20
N PHE A 189 -13.12 -18.73 7.48
CA PHE A 189 -12.91 -18.00 6.24
C PHE A 189 -12.14 -16.68 6.50
N LEU A 190 -12.54 -15.90 7.49
CA LEU A 190 -11.86 -14.68 7.88
C LEU A 190 -10.42 -14.95 8.36
N TYR A 191 -10.22 -16.00 9.16
CA TYR A 191 -8.88 -16.44 9.57
C TYR A 191 -7.98 -16.74 8.38
N LYS A 192 -8.51 -17.45 7.36
CA LYS A 192 -7.77 -17.73 6.12
C LYS A 192 -7.39 -16.43 5.40
N VAL A 193 -8.34 -15.50 5.24
CA VAL A 193 -8.09 -14.22 4.57
C VAL A 193 -7.01 -13.43 5.31
N LYS A 194 -7.16 -13.25 6.63
CA LYS A 194 -6.20 -12.50 7.47
C LYS A 194 -4.80 -13.13 7.44
N THR A 195 -4.72 -14.46 7.49
CA THR A 195 -3.44 -15.18 7.42
C THR A 195 -2.76 -14.97 6.08
N GLN A 196 -3.50 -15.08 4.97
CA GLN A 196 -2.93 -14.87 3.64
C GLN A 196 -2.51 -13.42 3.44
N MET A 197 -3.34 -12.44 3.84
CA MET A 197 -2.96 -11.02 3.83
C MET A 197 -1.63 -10.78 4.56
N ASN A 198 -1.45 -11.40 5.72
CA ASN A 198 -0.21 -11.22 6.50
C ASN A 198 1.03 -11.74 5.76
N VAL A 199 0.88 -12.82 4.99
CA VAL A 199 1.95 -13.35 4.13
C VAL A 199 2.26 -12.38 3.00
N GLU A 200 1.24 -11.94 2.27
CA GLU A 200 1.38 -11.01 1.13
C GLU A 200 1.98 -9.67 1.56
N TRP A 201 1.50 -9.11 2.66
CA TRP A 201 2.01 -7.85 3.21
C TRP A 201 3.49 -7.95 3.64
N LYS A 202 3.89 -9.07 4.19
CA LYS A 202 5.30 -9.30 4.51
C LYS A 202 6.18 -9.37 3.27
N MET A 203 5.70 -10.00 2.21
CA MET A 203 6.42 -10.07 0.93
C MET A 203 6.53 -8.68 0.31
N LEU A 204 5.41 -7.97 0.22
CA LEU A 204 5.37 -6.61 -0.31
C LEU A 204 6.26 -5.64 0.46
N LYS A 205 6.21 -5.66 1.81
CA LYS A 205 7.08 -4.84 2.65
C LYS A 205 8.56 -5.05 2.32
N ASN A 206 8.97 -6.30 2.12
CA ASN A 206 10.36 -6.62 1.75
C ASN A 206 10.72 -6.05 0.37
N GLU A 207 9.81 -6.12 -0.60
CA GLU A 207 10.00 -5.54 -1.93
C GLU A 207 10.10 -4.01 -1.87
N MET A 208 9.22 -3.35 -1.09
CA MET A 208 9.25 -1.90 -0.84
C MET A 208 10.57 -1.46 -0.19
N ILE A 209 11.01 -2.16 0.85
CA ILE A 209 12.28 -1.85 1.54
C ILE A 209 13.44 -1.94 0.55
N LYS A 210 13.49 -2.99 -0.27
CA LYS A 210 14.52 -3.16 -1.29
C LYS A 210 14.49 -2.03 -2.31
N LEU A 211 13.32 -1.72 -2.87
CA LEU A 211 13.16 -0.64 -3.85
C LEU A 211 13.57 0.71 -3.25
N ASN A 212 13.12 1.01 -2.03
CA ASN A 212 13.47 2.26 -1.36
C ASN A 212 14.97 2.37 -1.07
N SER A 213 15.62 1.28 -0.66
CA SER A 213 17.08 1.23 -0.45
C SER A 213 17.83 1.55 -1.74
N ASP A 214 17.41 0.96 -2.86
CA ASP A 214 18.04 1.16 -4.16
C ASP A 214 17.82 2.61 -4.67
N ILE A 215 16.63 3.19 -4.46
CA ILE A 215 16.35 4.60 -4.75
C ILE A 215 17.26 5.52 -3.92
N VAL A 216 17.40 5.25 -2.62
CA VAL A 216 18.27 6.06 -1.73
C VAL A 216 19.74 5.96 -2.15
N GLN A 217 20.18 4.78 -2.59
CA GLN A 217 21.53 4.63 -3.14
C GLN A 217 21.69 5.46 -4.41
N LYS A 218 20.73 5.39 -5.33
CA LYS A 218 20.75 6.16 -6.58
C LYS A 218 20.79 7.67 -6.32
N LEU A 219 20.03 8.16 -5.34
CA LEU A 219 20.07 9.57 -4.92
C LEU A 219 21.47 10.02 -4.47
N LYS A 220 22.24 9.14 -3.81
CA LYS A 220 23.62 9.47 -3.40
C LYS A 220 24.58 9.55 -4.59
N GLU A 221 24.34 8.78 -5.66
CA GLU A 221 25.13 8.81 -6.89
C GLU A 221 24.80 10.05 -7.74
N LEU A 222 23.58 10.55 -7.60
CA LEU A 222 23.06 11.69 -8.36
C LEU A 222 23.44 13.06 -7.73
N ASN A 223 23.73 13.13 -6.44
CA ASN A 223 24.15 14.34 -5.72
C ASN A 223 25.66 14.49 -5.68
#